data_903e835f517a675a94b1db665594ba35
#
_entry.id   903e835f517a675a94b1db665594ba35
#
_cell.length_a   1.000
_cell.length_b   1.000
_cell.length_c   1.000
_cell.angle_alpha   90.00
_cell.angle_beta   90.00
_cell.angle_gamma   90.00
#
_symmetry.space_group_name_H-M   'P 1'
#
loop_
_entity.id
_entity.type
_entity.pdbx_description
1 polymer ?
#
loop_
_entity_poly.entity_id
_entity_poly.type
_entity_poly.pdbx_seq_one_letter_code
_entity_poly.pdbx_strand_id
1 'polypeptide(L)'
;MRRVVALVIMMLMLAGCQHQPIAQPPLGQASFADYQSQTRDYVRAHRAFQTLDKTAELALNTPQEWRSAQPARKGILLIHGLGDGPGSFVDIAPALAKQGFLVRTVLLPGHGTRPSDLLTISVDQWRQVVREQADILAKEVDTLWIGGFSTGGNLALEYAMTHHDRVQGLLLFSPAFKSNTAYDFLAPTVALFRDWLRPPSTVFPQQIVTRYLRVPTNGFAQFWRTSASAQRWLARKSWDKPALIVLTEHDSVLNTRWILDHFDRNFPHPASRMIWYGTSRPDVANVSRILVKTDFLPQDRISQFSHMSVLFSPQNPLYGRKGSVLICANGQPDDATKRCLKGDEVWYSDWGLVEAGKIHARLTWNPWFDWQTAVMDKMVSATL
;
A
#
# COMPACT_ATOMS: atom_id res chain seq x y z
N MET A 1 -24.45 -31.88 -35.86
CA MET A 1 -23.44 -30.91 -36.35
C MET A 1 -23.53 -29.55 -35.64
N ARG A 2 -24.66 -28.84 -35.58
CA ARG A 2 -24.75 -27.49 -34.93
C ARG A 2 -24.32 -27.46 -33.46
N ARG A 3 -24.60 -28.47 -32.64
CA ARG A 3 -24.18 -28.52 -31.23
C ARG A 3 -22.68 -28.80 -31.03
N VAL A 4 -22.06 -29.54 -31.93
CA VAL A 4 -20.60 -29.83 -31.88
C VAL A 4 -19.82 -28.59 -32.32
N VAL A 5 -20.34 -27.85 -33.32
CA VAL A 5 -19.71 -26.58 -33.76
C VAL A 5 -19.81 -25.51 -32.67
N ALA A 6 -20.93 -25.41 -31.93
CA ALA A 6 -21.09 -24.51 -30.80
C ALA A 6 -20.13 -24.86 -29.64
N LEU A 7 -19.91 -26.14 -29.36
CA LEU A 7 -18.95 -26.59 -28.34
C LEU A 7 -17.50 -26.31 -28.75
N VAL A 8 -17.15 -26.50 -30.02
CA VAL A 8 -15.80 -26.20 -30.55
C VAL A 8 -15.54 -24.70 -30.57
N ILE A 9 -16.55 -23.88 -30.93
CA ILE A 9 -16.43 -22.40 -30.87
C ILE A 9 -16.31 -21.95 -29.42
N MET A 10 -17.04 -22.53 -28.47
CA MET A 10 -16.91 -22.25 -27.04
C MET A 10 -15.56 -22.70 -26.47
N MET A 11 -14.99 -23.81 -26.91
CA MET A 11 -13.63 -24.24 -26.55
C MET A 11 -12.54 -23.37 -27.20
N LEU A 12 -12.75 -22.86 -28.40
CA LEU A 12 -11.81 -21.92 -29.06
C LEU A 12 -11.86 -20.52 -28.44
N MET A 13 -13.01 -20.11 -27.88
CA MET A 13 -13.13 -18.88 -27.11
C MET A 13 -12.49 -18.98 -25.71
N LEU A 14 -12.26 -20.20 -25.20
CA LEU A 14 -11.56 -20.50 -23.94
C LEU A 14 -10.03 -20.59 -24.11
N ALA A 15 -9.50 -20.53 -25.33
CA ALA A 15 -8.09 -20.25 -25.58
C ALA A 15 -7.84 -18.74 -25.33
N GLY A 16 -8.18 -18.29 -24.12
CA GLY A 16 -7.82 -16.99 -23.61
C GLY A 16 -6.30 -16.82 -23.78
N CYS A 17 -5.86 -15.64 -24.16
CA CYS A 17 -4.46 -15.26 -24.27
C CYS A 17 -3.73 -15.78 -23.03
N GLN A 18 -3.07 -16.93 -23.13
CA GLN A 18 -2.13 -17.37 -22.12
C GLN A 18 -0.96 -16.39 -22.21
N HIS A 19 -0.95 -15.43 -21.28
CA HIS A 19 0.22 -14.57 -21.15
C HIS A 19 1.42 -15.46 -20.92
N GLN A 20 2.47 -15.25 -21.69
CA GLN A 20 3.74 -15.90 -21.42
C GLN A 20 4.16 -15.56 -19.98
N PRO A 21 4.63 -16.54 -19.20
CA PRO A 21 5.08 -16.27 -17.85
C PRO A 21 6.13 -15.17 -17.88
N ILE A 22 5.82 -14.04 -17.28
CA ILE A 22 6.80 -12.96 -17.11
C ILE A 22 7.77 -13.44 -16.03
N ALA A 23 9.07 -13.26 -16.27
CA ALA A 23 10.09 -13.57 -15.28
C ALA A 23 9.70 -12.91 -13.95
N GLN A 24 9.66 -13.69 -12.88
CA GLN A 24 9.34 -13.20 -11.55
C GLN A 24 10.63 -13.03 -10.74
N PRO A 25 10.67 -12.12 -9.76
CA PRO A 25 11.82 -12.04 -8.89
C PRO A 25 12.06 -13.39 -8.21
N PRO A 26 13.32 -13.79 -8.06
CA PRO A 26 13.64 -15.06 -7.40
C PRO A 26 13.14 -15.04 -5.96
N LEU A 27 12.68 -16.19 -5.48
CA LEU A 27 12.20 -16.44 -4.12
C LEU A 27 13.03 -17.54 -3.46
N GLY A 28 12.89 -17.71 -2.14
CA GLY A 28 13.58 -18.78 -1.40
C GLY A 28 15.02 -18.46 -1.00
N GLN A 29 15.37 -17.18 -0.86
CA GLN A 29 16.70 -16.78 -0.40
C GLN A 29 16.93 -17.15 1.08
N ALA A 30 18.18 -17.48 1.41
CA ALA A 30 18.58 -17.85 2.76
C ALA A 30 18.75 -16.64 3.70
N SER A 31 19.04 -15.46 3.14
CA SER A 31 19.27 -14.23 3.90
C SER A 31 18.58 -13.02 3.26
N PHE A 32 18.39 -11.96 4.07
CA PHE A 32 17.88 -10.70 3.54
C PHE A 32 18.85 -10.03 2.55
N ALA A 33 20.14 -10.17 2.75
CA ALA A 33 21.15 -9.65 1.83
C ALA A 33 21.06 -10.29 0.44
N ASP A 34 20.88 -11.62 0.37
CA ASP A 34 20.66 -12.34 -0.89
C ASP A 34 19.36 -11.90 -1.56
N TYR A 35 18.27 -11.79 -0.77
CA TYR A 35 16.99 -11.30 -1.27
C TYR A 35 17.11 -9.88 -1.85
N GLN A 36 17.75 -8.96 -1.11
CA GLN A 36 17.97 -7.59 -1.54
C GLN A 36 18.80 -7.52 -2.84
N SER A 37 19.92 -8.28 -2.91
CA SER A 37 20.81 -8.29 -4.07
C SER A 37 20.11 -8.85 -5.31
N GLN A 38 19.52 -10.02 -5.21
CA GLN A 38 18.86 -10.69 -6.33
C GLN A 38 17.64 -9.92 -6.83
N THR A 39 16.85 -9.35 -5.90
CA THR A 39 15.72 -8.50 -6.27
C THR A 39 16.17 -7.21 -6.95
N ARG A 40 17.28 -6.62 -6.50
CA ARG A 40 17.87 -5.42 -7.14
C ARG A 40 18.32 -5.72 -8.57
N ASP A 41 18.98 -6.84 -8.79
CA ASP A 41 19.43 -7.24 -10.12
C ASP A 41 18.25 -7.52 -11.05
N TYR A 42 17.22 -8.19 -10.54
CA TYR A 42 15.98 -8.41 -11.26
C TYR A 42 15.29 -7.09 -11.66
N VAL A 43 15.09 -6.16 -10.70
CA VAL A 43 14.47 -4.87 -10.99
C VAL A 43 15.31 -4.06 -11.98
N ARG A 44 16.63 -4.03 -11.82
CA ARG A 44 17.55 -3.36 -12.77
C ARG A 44 17.38 -3.85 -14.20
N ALA A 45 17.20 -5.15 -14.38
CA ALA A 45 17.06 -5.76 -15.69
C ALA A 45 15.68 -5.52 -16.33
N HIS A 46 14.60 -5.38 -15.54
CA HIS A 46 13.23 -5.41 -16.06
C HIS A 46 12.47 -4.09 -15.90
N ARG A 47 13.00 -3.13 -15.12
CA ARG A 47 12.30 -1.87 -14.86
C ARG A 47 12.25 -0.96 -16.10
N ALA A 48 11.05 -0.43 -16.36
CA ALA A 48 10.87 0.72 -17.23
C ALA A 48 11.20 2.00 -16.43
N PHE A 49 12.45 2.43 -16.46
CA PHE A 49 12.93 3.61 -15.73
C PHE A 49 12.22 4.90 -16.17
N GLN A 50 11.90 5.76 -15.21
CA GLN A 50 11.17 7.00 -15.41
C GLN A 50 12.06 8.24 -15.29
N THR A 51 13.27 8.09 -14.77
CA THR A 51 14.22 9.19 -14.54
C THR A 51 15.59 8.88 -15.16
N LEU A 52 16.40 9.92 -15.31
CA LEU A 52 17.81 9.77 -15.74
C LEU A 52 18.68 9.18 -14.63
N ASP A 53 18.37 9.49 -13.37
CA ASP A 53 19.04 8.89 -12.21
C ASP A 53 18.45 7.50 -11.92
N LYS A 54 18.87 6.54 -12.73
CA LYS A 54 18.46 5.14 -12.59
C LYS A 54 18.88 4.52 -11.26
N THR A 55 19.95 5.00 -10.64
CA THR A 55 20.45 4.49 -9.36
C THR A 55 19.54 4.87 -8.22
N ALA A 56 19.16 6.14 -8.12
CA ALA A 56 18.19 6.60 -7.12
C ALA A 56 16.82 5.96 -7.34
N GLU A 57 16.34 5.86 -8.60
CA GLU A 57 15.07 5.22 -8.90
C GLU A 57 15.08 3.74 -8.55
N LEU A 58 16.18 3.01 -8.83
CA LEU A 58 16.35 1.60 -8.47
C LEU A 58 16.28 1.41 -6.95
N ALA A 59 16.95 2.27 -6.18
CA ALA A 59 16.94 2.22 -4.72
C ALA A 59 15.51 2.32 -4.14
N LEU A 60 14.66 3.17 -4.70
CA LEU A 60 13.27 3.34 -4.27
C LEU A 60 12.37 2.14 -4.62
N ASN A 61 12.77 1.31 -5.57
CA ASN A 61 11.97 0.17 -6.08
C ASN A 61 12.52 -1.19 -5.69
N THR A 62 13.48 -1.25 -4.77
CA THR A 62 14.09 -2.48 -4.27
C THR A 62 14.02 -2.58 -2.75
N PRO A 63 14.05 -3.79 -2.16
CA PRO A 63 14.03 -3.98 -0.72
C PRO A 63 15.14 -3.21 -0.02
N GLN A 64 14.81 -2.62 1.11
CA GLN A 64 15.70 -1.75 1.89
C GLN A 64 15.76 -2.24 3.35
N GLU A 65 16.86 -1.91 4.02
CA GLU A 65 17.05 -2.15 5.44
C GLU A 65 17.51 -0.88 6.14
N TRP A 66 16.93 -0.59 7.29
CA TRP A 66 17.37 0.48 8.20
C TRP A 66 17.64 -0.10 9.58
N ARG A 67 18.77 0.30 10.15
CA ARG A 67 19.24 -0.16 11.47
C ARG A 67 19.40 1.02 12.42
N SER A 68 19.10 0.80 13.68
CA SER A 68 19.57 1.65 14.77
C SER A 68 21.08 1.53 14.94
N ALA A 69 21.69 2.52 15.59
CA ALA A 69 23.11 2.46 16.01
C ALA A 69 23.38 1.36 17.03
N GLN A 70 22.35 0.94 17.80
CA GLN A 70 22.43 -0.15 18.77
C GLN A 70 21.94 -1.46 18.15
N PRO A 71 22.41 -2.63 18.61
CA PRO A 71 21.86 -3.91 18.20
C PRO A 71 20.35 -3.96 18.39
N ALA A 72 19.62 -4.25 17.33
CA ALA A 72 18.17 -4.25 17.36
C ALA A 72 17.66 -5.54 18.04
N ARG A 73 16.86 -5.38 19.11
CA ARG A 73 16.12 -6.49 19.73
C ARG A 73 14.73 -6.68 19.12
N LYS A 74 14.24 -5.69 18.39
CA LYS A 74 12.93 -5.69 17.75
C LYS A 74 13.08 -5.41 16.26
N GLY A 75 12.34 -6.16 15.45
CA GLY A 75 12.33 -6.01 14.00
C GLY A 75 10.92 -5.73 13.48
N ILE A 76 10.84 -5.05 12.35
CA ILE A 76 9.59 -4.86 11.64
C ILE A 76 9.78 -5.07 10.14
N LEU A 77 8.86 -5.86 9.56
CA LEU A 77 8.74 -6.02 8.12
C LEU A 77 7.61 -5.12 7.61
N LEU A 78 7.91 -4.25 6.64
CA LEU A 78 6.95 -3.33 6.02
C LEU A 78 6.62 -3.76 4.60
N ILE A 79 5.32 -3.84 4.29
CA ILE A 79 4.77 -4.39 3.04
C ILE A 79 4.01 -3.28 2.32
N HIS A 80 4.41 -2.97 1.08
CA HIS A 80 3.79 -1.91 0.28
C HIS A 80 2.42 -2.29 -0.31
N GLY A 81 1.70 -1.29 -0.83
CA GLY A 81 0.38 -1.45 -1.47
C GLY A 81 0.43 -1.90 -2.93
N LEU A 82 -0.75 -2.16 -3.50
CA LEU A 82 -0.91 -2.48 -4.92
C LEU A 82 -0.44 -1.32 -5.80
N GLY A 83 0.42 -1.62 -6.75
CA GLY A 83 1.00 -0.63 -7.65
C GLY A 83 2.11 0.22 -7.02
N ASP A 84 2.46 0.00 -5.76
CA ASP A 84 3.54 0.71 -5.06
C ASP A 84 4.85 -0.09 -5.05
N GLY A 85 5.77 0.33 -4.19
CA GLY A 85 7.05 -0.34 -3.96
C GLY A 85 7.63 -0.01 -2.59
N PRO A 86 8.82 -0.54 -2.26
CA PRO A 86 9.51 -0.30 -0.99
C PRO A 86 9.71 1.18 -0.66
N GLY A 87 9.84 2.04 -1.68
CA GLY A 87 9.92 3.49 -1.55
C GLY A 87 8.75 4.15 -0.83
N SER A 88 7.62 3.45 -0.64
CA SER A 88 6.49 3.94 0.17
C SER A 88 6.85 4.18 1.64
N PHE A 89 7.95 3.59 2.13
CA PHE A 89 8.33 3.65 3.55
C PHE A 89 9.62 4.45 3.81
N VAL A 90 10.13 5.19 2.83
CA VAL A 90 11.41 5.94 2.97
C VAL A 90 11.42 6.96 4.11
N ASP A 91 10.25 7.44 4.56
CA ASP A 91 10.13 8.36 5.70
C ASP A 91 9.73 7.62 6.99
N ILE A 92 8.86 6.62 6.89
CA ILE A 92 8.41 5.81 8.04
C ILE A 92 9.52 4.92 8.59
N ALA A 93 10.28 4.25 7.72
CA ALA A 93 11.29 3.30 8.13
C ALA A 93 12.45 3.93 8.94
N PRO A 94 13.01 5.08 8.56
CA PRO A 94 14.00 5.78 9.40
C PRO A 94 13.45 6.20 10.77
N ALA A 95 12.17 6.60 10.85
CA ALA A 95 11.52 6.94 12.12
C ALA A 95 11.45 5.73 13.05
N LEU A 96 11.09 4.55 12.52
CA LEU A 96 11.09 3.29 13.27
C LEU A 96 12.51 2.83 13.67
N ALA A 97 13.49 3.00 12.78
CA ALA A 97 14.88 2.67 13.09
C ALA A 97 15.42 3.50 14.25
N LYS A 98 15.08 4.80 14.32
CA LYS A 98 15.41 5.66 15.48
C LYS A 98 14.81 5.16 16.78
N GLN A 99 13.70 4.44 16.72
CA GLN A 99 13.05 3.80 17.88
C GLN A 99 13.64 2.42 18.23
N GLY A 100 14.73 2.02 17.57
CA GLY A 100 15.46 0.79 17.85
C GLY A 100 14.98 -0.43 17.07
N PHE A 101 14.18 -0.26 16.02
CA PHE A 101 13.83 -1.37 15.15
C PHE A 101 14.93 -1.67 14.11
N LEU A 102 15.11 -2.96 13.84
CA LEU A 102 15.60 -3.41 12.54
C LEU A 102 14.42 -3.38 11.56
N VAL A 103 14.44 -2.44 10.61
CA VAL A 103 13.34 -2.24 9.66
C VAL A 103 13.73 -2.81 8.32
N ARG A 104 12.86 -3.65 7.74
CA ARG A 104 13.02 -4.18 6.38
C ARG A 104 11.77 -3.96 5.57
N THR A 105 11.95 -3.70 4.29
CA THR A 105 10.86 -3.63 3.31
C THR A 105 10.95 -4.79 2.33
N VAL A 106 9.83 -5.18 1.76
CA VAL A 106 9.75 -6.19 0.70
C VAL A 106 9.31 -5.58 -0.62
N LEU A 107 9.63 -6.24 -1.74
CA LEU A 107 9.03 -5.99 -3.03
C LEU A 107 8.11 -7.16 -3.38
N LEU A 108 6.81 -6.89 -3.52
CA LEU A 108 5.85 -7.90 -3.93
C LEU A 108 6.02 -8.23 -5.42
N PRO A 109 6.01 -9.51 -5.83
CA PRO A 109 6.07 -9.92 -7.24
C PRO A 109 5.12 -9.12 -8.13
N GLY A 110 5.59 -8.77 -9.34
CA GLY A 110 4.87 -7.93 -10.30
C GLY A 110 5.03 -6.42 -10.08
N HIS A 111 5.71 -6.00 -9.00
CA HIS A 111 5.98 -4.60 -8.70
C HIS A 111 7.44 -4.20 -8.96
N GLY A 112 7.70 -2.91 -8.94
CA GLY A 112 9.05 -2.35 -9.10
C GLY A 112 9.58 -2.34 -10.55
N THR A 113 8.92 -2.98 -11.50
CA THR A 113 9.35 -3.15 -12.89
C THR A 113 8.46 -2.39 -13.87
N ARG A 114 7.33 -2.94 -14.28
CA ARG A 114 6.33 -2.31 -15.16
C ARG A 114 4.92 -2.81 -14.81
N PRO A 115 3.86 -2.02 -15.09
CA PRO A 115 2.49 -2.41 -14.75
C PRO A 115 2.02 -3.74 -15.33
N SER A 116 2.46 -4.10 -16.55
CA SER A 116 2.11 -5.36 -17.21
C SER A 116 2.57 -6.60 -16.45
N ASP A 117 3.58 -6.48 -15.59
CA ASP A 117 4.11 -7.61 -14.83
C ASP A 117 3.14 -8.09 -13.74
N LEU A 118 2.10 -7.29 -13.44
CA LEU A 118 0.97 -7.69 -12.60
C LEU A 118 -0.05 -8.60 -13.32
N LEU A 119 0.05 -8.81 -14.64
CA LEU A 119 -0.90 -9.63 -15.39
C LEU A 119 -0.88 -11.11 -14.99
N THR A 120 0.27 -11.62 -14.56
CA THR A 120 0.49 -13.06 -14.33
C THR A 120 0.78 -13.43 -12.89
N ILE A 121 0.80 -12.47 -11.97
CA ILE A 121 1.09 -12.72 -10.55
C ILE A 121 -0.10 -13.35 -9.82
N SER A 122 0.19 -14.02 -8.72
CA SER A 122 -0.80 -14.55 -7.78
C SER A 122 -0.58 -14.01 -6.37
N VAL A 123 -1.66 -13.97 -5.59
CA VAL A 123 -1.62 -13.61 -4.17
C VAL A 123 -0.73 -14.56 -3.35
N ASP A 124 -0.59 -15.81 -3.79
CA ASP A 124 0.23 -16.80 -3.09
C ASP A 124 1.74 -16.48 -3.21
N GLN A 125 2.16 -15.90 -4.32
CA GLN A 125 3.53 -15.37 -4.47
C GLN A 125 3.77 -14.19 -3.51
N TRP A 126 2.78 -13.29 -3.32
CA TRP A 126 2.88 -12.21 -2.34
C TRP A 126 2.97 -12.75 -0.91
N ARG A 127 2.11 -13.73 -0.56
CA ARG A 127 2.16 -14.43 0.73
C ARG A 127 3.49 -15.11 0.99
N GLN A 128 4.06 -15.72 -0.04
CA GLN A 128 5.35 -16.40 0.05
C GLN A 128 6.47 -15.42 0.41
N VAL A 129 6.60 -14.28 -0.31
CA VAL A 129 7.59 -13.25 0.01
C VAL A 129 7.44 -12.76 1.44
N VAL A 130 6.22 -12.44 1.85
CA VAL A 130 5.97 -11.94 3.22
C VAL A 130 6.40 -12.98 4.26
N ARG A 131 6.03 -14.25 4.06
CA ARG A 131 6.41 -15.34 4.98
C ARG A 131 7.92 -15.53 5.04
N GLU A 132 8.58 -15.65 3.90
CA GLU A 132 10.02 -15.88 3.83
C GLU A 132 10.81 -14.75 4.49
N GLN A 133 10.46 -13.49 4.19
CA GLN A 133 11.18 -12.34 4.72
C GLN A 133 10.86 -12.07 6.20
N ALA A 134 9.65 -12.37 6.66
CA ALA A 134 9.32 -12.32 8.08
C ALA A 134 10.05 -13.42 8.87
N ASP A 135 10.15 -14.64 8.32
CA ASP A 135 10.87 -15.76 8.95
C ASP A 135 12.38 -15.49 9.01
N ILE A 136 12.96 -14.82 8.01
CA ILE A 136 14.37 -14.40 8.04
C ILE A 136 14.56 -13.33 9.13
N LEU A 137 13.72 -12.29 9.16
CA LEU A 137 13.82 -11.22 10.16
C LEU A 137 13.66 -11.77 11.60
N ALA A 138 12.73 -12.69 11.81
CA ALA A 138 12.45 -13.28 13.11
C ALA A 138 13.65 -14.06 13.72
N LYS A 139 14.63 -14.48 12.90
CA LYS A 139 15.85 -15.14 13.38
C LYS A 139 16.89 -14.15 13.90
N GLU A 140 16.75 -12.87 13.59
CA GLU A 140 17.72 -11.82 13.90
C GLU A 140 17.28 -10.90 15.05
N VAL A 141 16.02 -11.04 15.52
CA VAL A 141 15.42 -10.17 16.54
C VAL A 141 14.66 -10.98 17.60
N ASP A 142 14.53 -10.42 18.80
CA ASP A 142 13.77 -11.06 19.89
C ASP A 142 12.25 -10.91 19.67
N THR A 143 11.82 -9.79 19.08
CA THR A 143 10.41 -9.49 18.85
C THR A 143 10.17 -9.03 17.40
N LEU A 144 9.19 -9.66 16.76
CA LEU A 144 8.78 -9.36 15.40
C LEU A 144 7.50 -8.52 15.38
N TRP A 145 7.57 -7.39 14.71
CA TRP A 145 6.42 -6.60 14.29
C TRP A 145 6.21 -6.75 12.79
N ILE A 146 5.00 -6.53 12.33
CA ILE A 146 4.73 -6.51 10.90
C ILE A 146 3.81 -5.32 10.58
N GLY A 147 4.03 -4.68 9.45
CA GLY A 147 3.23 -3.54 9.04
C GLY A 147 3.06 -3.47 7.53
N GLY A 148 2.16 -2.61 7.10
CA GLY A 148 1.97 -2.44 5.68
C GLY A 148 1.01 -1.34 5.32
N PHE A 149 1.08 -0.95 4.06
CA PHE A 149 0.21 0.03 3.45
C PHE A 149 -0.80 -0.64 2.52
N SER A 150 -2.08 -0.28 2.65
CA SER A 150 -3.15 -0.72 1.74
C SER A 150 -3.20 -2.27 1.63
N THR A 151 -2.98 -2.85 0.45
CA THR A 151 -2.84 -4.31 0.23
C THR A 151 -1.79 -4.93 1.14
N GLY A 152 -0.68 -4.23 1.37
CA GLY A 152 0.36 -4.68 2.31
C GLY A 152 -0.14 -4.79 3.75
N GLY A 153 -1.08 -3.93 4.16
CA GLY A 153 -1.76 -4.03 5.45
C GLY A 153 -2.61 -5.31 5.58
N ASN A 154 -3.26 -5.74 4.48
CA ASN A 154 -4.00 -7.01 4.45
C ASN A 154 -3.07 -8.21 4.62
N LEU A 155 -1.94 -8.22 3.89
CA LEU A 155 -0.93 -9.28 3.97
C LEU A 155 -0.26 -9.31 5.34
N ALA A 156 0.01 -8.15 5.94
CA ALA A 156 0.52 -8.05 7.30
C ALA A 156 -0.44 -8.65 8.33
N LEU A 157 -1.73 -8.30 8.24
CA LEU A 157 -2.76 -8.89 9.10
C LEU A 157 -2.86 -10.42 8.91
N GLU A 158 -2.90 -10.88 7.67
CA GLU A 158 -2.99 -12.32 7.35
C GLU A 158 -1.82 -13.09 7.93
N TYR A 159 -0.58 -12.60 7.76
CA TYR A 159 0.61 -13.20 8.35
C TYR A 159 0.53 -13.20 9.88
N ALA A 160 0.15 -12.08 10.50
CA ALA A 160 0.01 -11.98 11.95
C ALA A 160 -1.04 -12.94 12.51
N MET A 161 -2.19 -13.08 11.86
CA MET A 161 -3.25 -14.01 12.28
C MET A 161 -2.83 -15.49 12.16
N THR A 162 -2.01 -15.82 11.17
CA THR A 162 -1.51 -17.20 10.96
C THR A 162 -0.28 -17.53 11.80
N HIS A 163 0.47 -16.52 12.26
CA HIS A 163 1.69 -16.66 13.08
C HIS A 163 1.58 -15.84 14.37
N HIS A 164 0.40 -15.92 15.01
CA HIS A 164 0.03 -15.09 16.15
C HIS A 164 1.08 -15.06 17.26
N ASP A 165 1.66 -16.22 17.61
CA ASP A 165 2.64 -16.33 18.71
C ASP A 165 3.96 -15.61 18.39
N ARG A 166 4.31 -15.46 17.13
CA ARG A 166 5.56 -14.84 16.68
C ARG A 166 5.46 -13.32 16.53
N VAL A 167 4.29 -12.81 16.17
CA VAL A 167 4.08 -11.37 15.90
C VAL A 167 3.67 -10.66 17.18
N GLN A 168 4.39 -9.60 17.54
CA GLN A 168 4.14 -8.82 18.75
C GLN A 168 3.18 -7.65 18.54
N GLY A 169 3.11 -7.09 17.33
CA GLY A 169 2.22 -5.99 17.04
C GLY A 169 2.13 -5.64 15.55
N LEU A 170 1.18 -4.78 15.24
CA LEU A 170 0.86 -4.36 13.88
C LEU A 170 0.99 -2.84 13.69
N LEU A 171 1.57 -2.41 12.54
CA LEU A 171 1.53 -1.02 12.08
C LEU A 171 0.86 -0.96 10.70
N LEU A 172 -0.36 -0.47 10.64
CA LEU A 172 -1.23 -0.53 9.46
C LEU A 172 -1.57 0.87 8.95
N PHE A 173 -1.12 1.19 7.75
CA PHE A 173 -1.35 2.47 7.08
C PHE A 173 -2.40 2.28 5.98
N SER A 174 -3.58 2.89 6.13
CA SER A 174 -4.72 2.74 5.22
C SER A 174 -4.94 1.27 4.79
N PRO A 175 -5.07 0.30 5.74
CA PRO A 175 -5.15 -1.12 5.39
C PRO A 175 -6.41 -1.40 4.56
N ALA A 176 -6.26 -2.14 3.47
CA ALA A 176 -7.32 -2.36 2.50
C ALA A 176 -8.29 -3.49 2.89
N PHE A 177 -8.73 -3.51 4.15
CA PHE A 177 -9.63 -4.54 4.67
C PHE A 177 -10.97 -4.57 3.95
N LYS A 178 -11.49 -3.40 3.57
CA LYS A 178 -12.74 -3.26 2.83
C LYS A 178 -12.60 -2.18 1.77
N SER A 179 -12.85 -2.57 0.52
CA SER A 179 -12.90 -1.62 -0.59
C SER A 179 -14.13 -0.71 -0.50
N ASN A 180 -14.01 0.50 -1.03
CA ASN A 180 -15.14 1.42 -1.19
C ASN A 180 -16.03 1.06 -2.41
N THR A 181 -15.58 0.11 -3.23
CA THR A 181 -16.30 -0.36 -4.42
C THR A 181 -17.16 -1.57 -4.08
N ALA A 182 -18.48 -1.49 -4.35
CA ALA A 182 -19.42 -2.58 -4.07
C ALA A 182 -19.21 -3.83 -4.96
N TYR A 183 -18.55 -3.67 -6.10
CA TYR A 183 -18.39 -4.71 -7.13
C TYR A 183 -16.98 -5.27 -7.24
N ASP A 184 -16.12 -5.02 -6.26
CA ASP A 184 -14.72 -5.50 -6.25
C ASP A 184 -14.61 -7.04 -6.31
N PHE A 185 -15.62 -7.77 -5.79
CA PHE A 185 -15.71 -9.23 -5.86
C PHE A 185 -15.78 -9.80 -7.28
N LEU A 186 -16.11 -8.96 -8.27
CA LEU A 186 -16.12 -9.34 -9.69
C LEU A 186 -14.73 -9.31 -10.31
N ALA A 187 -13.75 -8.64 -9.69
CA ALA A 187 -12.42 -8.47 -10.25
C ALA A 187 -11.74 -9.79 -10.67
N PRO A 188 -11.80 -10.90 -9.89
CA PRO A 188 -11.25 -12.18 -10.32
C PRO A 188 -11.90 -12.75 -11.58
N THR A 189 -13.21 -12.58 -11.74
CA THR A 189 -13.94 -13.05 -12.94
C THR A 189 -13.62 -12.17 -14.14
N VAL A 190 -13.61 -10.85 -13.97
CA VAL A 190 -13.29 -9.91 -15.06
C VAL A 190 -11.85 -10.11 -15.55
N ALA A 191 -10.91 -10.43 -14.66
CA ALA A 191 -9.52 -10.69 -15.01
C ALA A 191 -9.31 -11.89 -15.94
N LEU A 192 -10.27 -12.83 -16.00
CA LEU A 192 -10.20 -13.96 -16.94
C LEU A 192 -10.46 -13.55 -18.40
N PHE A 193 -11.12 -12.41 -18.61
CA PHE A 193 -11.58 -11.98 -19.94
C PHE A 193 -10.99 -10.64 -20.37
N ARG A 194 -10.43 -9.88 -19.44
CA ARG A 194 -9.99 -8.51 -19.72
C ARG A 194 -8.74 -8.14 -18.91
N ASP A 195 -7.66 -7.89 -19.60
CA ASP A 195 -6.38 -7.51 -18.99
C ASP A 195 -6.40 -6.15 -18.29
N TRP A 196 -7.14 -5.20 -18.83
CA TRP A 196 -7.16 -3.82 -18.38
C TRP A 196 -8.59 -3.28 -18.35
N LEU A 197 -9.02 -2.72 -17.23
CA LEU A 197 -10.27 -1.95 -17.15
C LEU A 197 -10.14 -0.65 -17.96
N ARG A 198 -8.99 -0.02 -17.85
CA ARG A 198 -8.58 1.13 -18.66
C ARG A 198 -7.28 0.78 -19.36
N PRO A 199 -7.27 0.59 -20.69
CA PRO A 199 -6.07 0.22 -21.41
C PRO A 199 -4.91 1.19 -21.19
N PRO A 200 -3.66 0.74 -21.33
CA PRO A 200 -2.51 1.62 -21.38
C PRO A 200 -2.72 2.74 -22.41
N SER A 201 -2.29 3.95 -22.09
CA SER A 201 -2.42 5.12 -22.91
C SER A 201 -1.03 5.68 -23.23
N THR A 202 -0.86 6.21 -24.44
CA THR A 202 0.36 6.93 -24.83
C THR A 202 0.33 8.39 -24.37
N VAL A 203 -0.84 8.90 -23.97
CA VAL A 203 -1.03 10.31 -23.54
C VAL A 203 -0.69 10.51 -22.08
N PHE A 204 -0.97 9.52 -21.23
CA PHE A 204 -0.73 9.61 -19.79
C PHE A 204 0.29 8.56 -19.34
N PRO A 205 1.19 8.90 -18.39
CA PRO A 205 2.18 7.95 -17.88
C PRO A 205 1.50 6.74 -17.24
N GLN A 206 2.05 5.56 -17.49
CA GLN A 206 1.56 4.30 -16.92
C GLN A 206 2.07 4.12 -15.48
N GLN A 207 3.22 4.70 -15.20
CA GLN A 207 3.88 4.68 -13.90
C GLN A 207 4.69 5.96 -13.68
N ILE A 208 5.03 6.20 -12.44
CA ILE A 208 5.97 7.23 -11.98
C ILE A 208 7.11 6.56 -11.21
N VAL A 209 8.02 7.35 -10.65
CA VAL A 209 9.27 6.89 -10.03
C VAL A 209 9.11 5.71 -9.08
N THR A 210 8.03 5.66 -8.28
CA THR A 210 7.85 4.62 -7.25
C THR A 210 6.54 3.84 -7.36
N ARG A 211 5.66 4.19 -8.32
CA ARG A 211 4.35 3.54 -8.36
C ARG A 211 3.74 3.46 -9.74
N TYR A 212 2.87 2.48 -9.91
CA TYR A 212 2.04 2.33 -11.09
C TYR A 212 0.80 3.23 -11.00
N LEU A 213 0.54 3.99 -12.05
CA LEU A 213 -0.69 4.79 -12.21
C LEU A 213 -1.79 4.01 -12.94
N ARG A 214 -1.41 2.91 -13.56
CA ARG A 214 -2.31 1.95 -14.21
C ARG A 214 -2.01 0.56 -13.67
N VAL A 215 -3.06 -0.14 -13.26
CA VAL A 215 -2.97 -1.50 -12.73
C VAL A 215 -3.86 -2.40 -13.61
N PRO A 216 -3.36 -3.56 -14.08
CA PRO A 216 -4.15 -4.51 -14.84
C PRO A 216 -5.22 -5.16 -13.95
N THR A 217 -6.24 -5.72 -14.59
CA THR A 217 -7.40 -6.31 -13.90
C THR A 217 -7.00 -7.44 -12.95
N ASN A 218 -5.97 -8.23 -13.32
CA ASN A 218 -5.44 -9.26 -12.42
C ASN A 218 -4.86 -8.66 -11.13
N GLY A 219 -4.20 -7.50 -11.17
CA GLY A 219 -3.74 -6.81 -9.96
C GLY A 219 -4.91 -6.52 -9.00
N PHE A 220 -6.04 -6.02 -9.51
CA PHE A 220 -7.26 -5.82 -8.73
C PHE A 220 -7.86 -7.14 -8.22
N ALA A 221 -7.79 -8.21 -9.00
CA ALA A 221 -8.24 -9.54 -8.58
C ALA A 221 -7.43 -10.07 -7.38
N GLN A 222 -6.10 -9.91 -7.41
CA GLN A 222 -5.24 -10.31 -6.29
C GLN A 222 -5.45 -9.40 -5.06
N PHE A 223 -5.62 -8.09 -5.26
CA PHE A 223 -6.02 -7.15 -4.22
C PHE A 223 -7.31 -7.60 -3.53
N TRP A 224 -8.38 -7.88 -4.29
CA TRP A 224 -9.63 -8.35 -3.73
C TRP A 224 -9.45 -9.62 -2.88
N ARG A 225 -8.63 -10.57 -3.35
CA ARG A 225 -8.33 -11.80 -2.59
C ARG A 225 -7.71 -11.51 -1.22
N THR A 226 -6.84 -10.50 -1.13
CA THR A 226 -6.26 -10.09 0.16
C THR A 226 -7.32 -9.44 1.06
N SER A 227 -8.19 -8.56 0.52
CA SER A 227 -9.28 -7.93 1.27
C SER A 227 -10.27 -8.96 1.79
N ALA A 228 -10.70 -9.89 0.93
CA ALA A 228 -11.59 -10.99 1.33
C ALA A 228 -10.96 -11.90 2.39
N SER A 229 -9.64 -12.14 2.33
CA SER A 229 -8.91 -12.88 3.37
C SER A 229 -8.89 -12.13 4.70
N ALA A 230 -8.55 -10.83 4.69
CA ALA A 230 -8.54 -9.99 5.89
C ALA A 230 -9.92 -9.95 6.56
N GLN A 231 -11.00 -9.76 5.79
CA GLN A 231 -12.37 -9.78 6.31
C GLN A 231 -12.73 -11.14 6.95
N ARG A 232 -12.36 -12.27 6.31
CA ARG A 232 -12.60 -13.61 6.87
C ARG A 232 -11.86 -13.82 8.20
N TRP A 233 -10.61 -13.35 8.30
CA TRP A 233 -9.85 -13.43 9.54
C TRP A 233 -10.51 -12.59 10.64
N LEU A 234 -10.81 -11.33 10.39
CA LEU A 234 -11.43 -10.41 11.34
C LEU A 234 -12.86 -10.78 11.73
N ALA A 235 -13.57 -11.57 10.90
CA ALA A 235 -14.88 -12.12 11.26
C ALA A 235 -14.78 -13.29 12.25
N ARG A 236 -13.64 -14.01 12.26
CA ARG A 236 -13.45 -15.24 13.06
C ARG A 236 -12.66 -14.99 14.35
N LYS A 237 -11.69 -14.08 14.31
CA LYS A 237 -10.78 -13.85 15.43
C LYS A 237 -10.37 -12.36 15.46
N SER A 238 -10.33 -11.79 16.67
CA SER A 238 -9.72 -10.48 16.89
C SER A 238 -8.19 -10.59 16.95
N TRP A 239 -7.52 -9.49 16.64
CA TRP A 239 -6.10 -9.30 16.94
C TRP A 239 -5.96 -8.71 18.35
N ASP A 240 -5.57 -9.52 19.30
CA ASP A 240 -5.52 -9.22 20.74
C ASP A 240 -4.16 -8.69 21.23
N LYS A 241 -3.28 -8.31 20.33
CA LYS A 241 -2.01 -7.64 20.60
C LYS A 241 -2.02 -6.21 20.08
N PRO A 242 -1.03 -5.36 20.41
CA PRO A 242 -1.00 -3.96 19.99
C PRO A 242 -1.12 -3.78 18.48
N ALA A 243 -1.91 -2.80 18.06
CA ALA A 243 -2.03 -2.40 16.66
C ALA A 243 -2.17 -0.88 16.55
N LEU A 244 -1.44 -0.28 15.62
CA LEU A 244 -1.71 1.07 15.13
C LEU A 244 -2.39 0.98 13.78
N ILE A 245 -3.54 1.65 13.62
CA ILE A 245 -4.23 1.80 12.35
C ILE A 245 -4.29 3.28 12.02
N VAL A 246 -3.80 3.66 10.85
CA VAL A 246 -3.84 5.04 10.36
C VAL A 246 -4.82 5.10 9.20
N LEU A 247 -5.83 5.98 9.28
CA LEU A 247 -6.89 6.14 8.28
C LEU A 247 -7.14 7.60 7.96
N THR A 248 -7.67 7.85 6.76
CA THR A 248 -8.24 9.13 6.36
C THR A 248 -9.76 8.98 6.17
N GLU A 249 -10.54 9.97 6.62
CA GLU A 249 -12.01 9.95 6.53
C GLU A 249 -12.48 9.84 5.06
N HIS A 250 -11.83 10.59 4.17
CA HIS A 250 -12.22 10.76 2.76
C HIS A 250 -11.46 9.83 1.79
N ASP A 251 -11.08 8.65 2.24
CA ASP A 251 -10.36 7.67 1.42
C ASP A 251 -11.25 7.14 0.28
N SER A 252 -10.88 7.43 -0.97
CA SER A 252 -11.62 7.00 -2.17
C SER A 252 -11.45 5.51 -2.49
N VAL A 253 -10.45 4.86 -1.90
CA VAL A 253 -10.12 3.45 -2.15
C VAL A 253 -10.80 2.53 -1.15
N LEU A 254 -10.89 2.95 0.11
CA LEU A 254 -11.30 2.12 1.25
C LEU A 254 -12.63 2.54 1.83
N ASN A 255 -13.39 1.59 2.32
CA ASN A 255 -14.49 1.84 3.22
C ASN A 255 -13.94 2.00 4.66
N THR A 256 -13.45 3.19 4.95
CA THR A 256 -12.83 3.53 6.24
C THR A 256 -13.84 3.49 7.38
N ARG A 257 -15.12 3.81 7.10
CA ARG A 257 -16.20 3.69 8.08
C ARG A 257 -16.37 2.24 8.55
N TRP A 258 -16.30 1.28 7.64
CA TRP A 258 -16.34 -0.13 8.02
C TRP A 258 -15.21 -0.51 8.98
N ILE A 259 -13.97 -0.03 8.72
CA ILE A 259 -12.82 -0.31 9.58
C ILE A 259 -13.00 0.33 10.96
N LEU A 260 -13.46 1.57 10.98
CA LEU A 260 -13.75 2.33 12.19
C LEU A 260 -14.81 1.63 13.07
N ASP A 261 -15.95 1.23 12.49
CA ASP A 261 -17.06 0.58 13.19
C ASP A 261 -16.67 -0.79 13.79
N HIS A 262 -15.64 -1.43 13.20
CA HIS A 262 -15.16 -2.73 13.65
C HIS A 262 -13.89 -2.67 14.49
N PHE A 263 -13.33 -1.48 14.73
CA PHE A 263 -12.02 -1.33 15.39
C PHE A 263 -11.99 -1.94 16.79
N ASP A 264 -12.96 -1.61 17.64
CA ASP A 264 -12.99 -2.10 19.02
C ASP A 264 -13.08 -3.62 19.11
N ARG A 265 -13.91 -4.23 18.25
CA ARG A 265 -14.07 -5.68 18.21
C ARG A 265 -12.83 -6.37 17.64
N ASN A 266 -12.27 -5.82 16.56
CA ASN A 266 -11.22 -6.49 15.82
C ASN A 266 -9.82 -6.28 16.44
N PHE A 267 -9.63 -5.18 17.18
CA PHE A 267 -8.35 -4.78 17.80
C PHE A 267 -8.57 -4.39 19.27
N PRO A 268 -9.00 -5.33 20.14
CA PRO A 268 -9.42 -5.04 21.51
C PRO A 268 -8.27 -4.70 22.47
N HIS A 269 -7.02 -4.92 22.09
CA HIS A 269 -5.88 -4.68 22.99
C HIS A 269 -5.85 -3.22 23.47
N PRO A 270 -5.68 -2.95 24.79
CA PRO A 270 -5.77 -1.61 25.36
C PRO A 270 -4.75 -0.61 24.80
N ALA A 271 -3.58 -1.09 24.36
CA ALA A 271 -2.56 -0.27 23.71
C ALA A 271 -2.85 0.01 22.23
N SER A 272 -3.81 -0.68 21.60
CA SER A 272 -4.17 -0.40 20.20
C SER A 272 -4.70 1.02 20.03
N ARG A 273 -4.27 1.68 18.96
CA ARG A 273 -4.68 3.05 18.62
C ARG A 273 -5.11 3.12 17.15
N MET A 274 -6.06 4.00 16.89
CA MET A 274 -6.40 4.46 15.54
C MET A 274 -6.06 5.94 15.42
N ILE A 275 -5.34 6.32 14.37
CA ILE A 275 -5.22 7.69 13.91
C ILE A 275 -6.28 7.90 12.83
N TRP A 276 -7.11 8.92 13.05
CA TRP A 276 -8.17 9.32 12.14
C TRP A 276 -7.90 10.74 11.65
N TYR A 277 -7.60 10.86 10.37
CA TYR A 277 -7.52 12.16 9.71
C TYR A 277 -8.87 12.49 9.11
N GLY A 278 -9.58 13.45 9.69
CA GLY A 278 -10.93 13.84 9.28
C GLY A 278 -11.38 15.14 9.92
N THR A 279 -12.47 15.72 9.39
CA THR A 279 -13.00 16.99 9.84
C THR A 279 -13.75 16.90 11.16
N SER A 280 -14.27 15.74 11.50
CA SER A 280 -15.04 15.48 12.70
C SER A 280 -14.51 14.29 13.49
N ARG A 281 -14.79 14.33 14.80
CA ARG A 281 -14.53 13.17 15.65
C ARG A 281 -15.55 12.08 15.34
N PRO A 282 -15.10 10.84 15.06
CA PRO A 282 -16.02 9.76 14.78
C PRO A 282 -16.98 9.48 15.95
N ASP A 283 -18.25 9.28 15.63
CA ASP A 283 -19.26 8.82 16.59
C ASP A 283 -19.16 7.29 16.74
N VAL A 284 -18.38 6.87 17.75
CA VAL A 284 -18.16 5.46 18.11
C VAL A 284 -18.01 5.31 19.62
N ALA A 285 -18.33 4.13 20.14
CA ALA A 285 -18.41 3.87 21.58
C ALA A 285 -17.06 4.10 22.32
N ASN A 286 -15.92 3.77 21.72
CA ASN A 286 -14.61 3.79 22.38
C ASN A 286 -13.67 4.86 21.83
N VAL A 287 -14.11 6.10 21.89
CA VAL A 287 -13.42 7.28 21.32
C VAL A 287 -12.02 7.50 21.90
N SER A 288 -11.72 7.00 23.10
CA SER A 288 -10.44 7.22 23.79
C SER A 288 -9.23 6.62 23.07
N ARG A 289 -9.45 5.57 22.28
CA ARG A 289 -8.39 4.90 21.48
C ARG A 289 -8.25 5.48 20.07
N ILE A 290 -9.09 6.46 19.70
CA ILE A 290 -9.08 7.11 18.39
C ILE A 290 -8.50 8.51 18.52
N LEU A 291 -7.38 8.74 17.86
CA LEU A 291 -6.66 10.01 17.87
C LEU A 291 -6.98 10.76 16.57
N VAL A 292 -7.59 11.94 16.70
CA VAL A 292 -8.12 12.70 15.57
C VAL A 292 -7.22 13.91 15.25
N LYS A 293 -6.97 14.12 13.97
CA LYS A 293 -6.42 15.36 13.40
C LYS A 293 -7.24 15.75 12.19
N THR A 294 -7.43 17.07 12.02
CA THR A 294 -8.13 17.56 10.83
C THR A 294 -7.38 17.23 9.55
N ASP A 295 -8.12 16.86 8.52
CA ASP A 295 -7.68 16.68 7.15
C ASP A 295 -7.98 17.89 6.25
N PHE A 296 -8.64 18.93 6.80
CA PHE A 296 -8.90 20.21 6.13
C PHE A 296 -7.94 21.27 6.63
N LEU A 297 -7.02 21.71 5.76
CA LEU A 297 -5.96 22.68 6.07
C LEU A 297 -5.88 23.73 4.94
N PRO A 298 -6.80 24.69 4.89
CA PRO A 298 -6.89 25.66 3.78
C PRO A 298 -5.64 26.53 3.63
N GLN A 299 -4.90 26.82 4.71
CA GLN A 299 -3.62 27.53 4.65
C GLN A 299 -2.55 26.78 3.86
N ASP A 300 -2.67 25.46 3.74
CA ASP A 300 -1.81 24.59 2.95
C ASP A 300 -2.46 24.17 1.62
N ARG A 301 -3.63 24.75 1.30
CA ARG A 301 -4.48 24.37 0.19
C ARG A 301 -4.85 22.89 0.18
N ILE A 302 -5.11 22.31 1.34
CA ILE A 302 -5.56 20.93 1.50
C ILE A 302 -7.05 20.95 1.80
N SER A 303 -7.86 20.38 0.88
CA SER A 303 -9.30 20.19 1.05
C SER A 303 -9.64 18.93 1.82
N GLN A 304 -8.87 17.87 1.63
CA GLN A 304 -8.99 16.60 2.35
C GLN A 304 -7.74 15.72 2.15
N PHE A 305 -7.53 14.78 3.06
CA PHE A 305 -6.43 13.81 2.91
C PHE A 305 -6.79 12.72 1.90
N SER A 306 -5.77 12.15 1.26
CA SER A 306 -5.89 11.04 0.33
C SER A 306 -5.45 9.72 0.95
N HIS A 307 -5.80 8.61 0.28
CA HIS A 307 -5.38 7.26 0.63
C HIS A 307 -3.87 7.12 0.94
N MET A 308 -3.01 7.80 0.17
CA MET A 308 -1.56 7.69 0.32
C MET A 308 -0.92 8.78 1.19
N SER A 309 -1.66 9.81 1.57
CA SER A 309 -1.11 10.95 2.32
C SER A 309 -0.53 10.59 3.68
N VAL A 310 -0.84 9.41 4.21
CA VAL A 310 -0.38 8.93 5.52
C VAL A 310 1.09 8.47 5.56
N LEU A 311 1.77 8.40 4.40
CA LEU A 311 3.07 7.73 4.27
C LEU A 311 4.27 8.68 4.29
N PHE A 312 4.17 9.86 3.68
CA PHE A 312 5.32 10.70 3.40
C PHE A 312 5.34 11.96 4.25
N SER A 313 6.55 12.33 4.66
CA SER A 313 6.83 13.59 5.34
C SER A 313 6.59 14.79 4.42
N PRO A 314 6.23 15.99 4.95
CA PRO A 314 6.20 17.22 4.17
C PRO A 314 7.54 17.58 3.53
N GLN A 315 8.65 17.05 4.04
CA GLN A 315 10.01 17.28 3.55
C GLN A 315 10.46 16.24 2.51
N ASN A 316 9.64 15.25 2.20
CA ASN A 316 10.00 14.22 1.21
C ASN A 316 10.35 14.86 -0.14
N PRO A 317 11.50 14.53 -0.76
CA PRO A 317 11.95 15.18 -1.99
C PRO A 317 11.10 14.85 -3.22
N LEU A 318 10.37 13.71 -3.20
CA LEU A 318 9.48 13.31 -4.29
C LEU A 318 8.03 13.73 -4.03
N TYR A 319 7.51 13.38 -2.86
CA TYR A 319 6.08 13.46 -2.53
C TYR A 319 5.73 14.53 -1.49
N GLY A 320 6.70 15.21 -0.92
CA GLY A 320 6.49 16.27 0.08
C GLY A 320 5.89 17.55 -0.49
N ARG A 321 5.72 18.55 0.37
CA ARG A 321 5.13 19.86 0.02
C ARG A 321 5.80 20.54 -1.18
N LYS A 322 7.12 20.37 -1.32
CA LYS A 322 7.95 20.87 -2.43
C LYS A 322 8.52 19.73 -3.26
N GLY A 323 7.89 18.56 -3.20
CA GLY A 323 8.34 17.37 -3.92
C GLY A 323 8.23 17.52 -5.43
N SER A 324 9.07 16.79 -6.14
CA SER A 324 9.14 16.83 -7.61
C SER A 324 7.99 16.12 -8.31
N VAL A 325 7.19 15.31 -7.59
CA VAL A 325 6.09 14.52 -8.15
C VAL A 325 4.75 15.13 -7.76
N LEU A 326 4.03 15.64 -8.76
CA LEU A 326 2.66 16.13 -8.63
C LEU A 326 1.71 15.20 -9.38
N ILE A 327 0.72 14.62 -8.68
CA ILE A 327 -0.24 13.71 -9.29
C ILE A 327 -1.50 14.48 -9.68
N CYS A 328 -1.53 14.98 -10.93
CA CYS A 328 -2.64 15.77 -11.49
C CYS A 328 -3.84 14.91 -11.95
N ALA A 329 -3.61 13.62 -12.26
CA ALA A 329 -4.67 12.66 -12.59
C ALA A 329 -5.45 12.30 -11.32
N ASN A 330 -6.32 13.20 -10.86
CA ASN A 330 -7.01 13.13 -9.57
C ASN A 330 -8.54 13.00 -9.68
N GLY A 331 -9.06 12.44 -10.79
CA GLY A 331 -10.50 12.23 -10.97
C GLY A 331 -11.30 13.50 -11.27
N GLN A 332 -10.62 14.61 -11.57
CA GLN A 332 -11.20 15.88 -11.99
C GLN A 332 -11.38 15.95 -13.53
N PRO A 333 -12.12 16.94 -14.07
CA PRO A 333 -12.25 17.15 -15.50
C PRO A 333 -10.90 17.30 -16.22
N ASP A 334 -10.87 16.93 -17.51
CA ASP A 334 -9.64 16.92 -18.31
C ASP A 334 -8.97 18.29 -18.44
N ASP A 335 -9.74 19.38 -18.52
CA ASP A 335 -9.24 20.74 -18.56
C ASP A 335 -8.53 21.12 -17.25
N ALA A 336 -9.09 20.78 -16.10
CA ALA A 336 -8.47 20.97 -14.81
C ALA A 336 -7.17 20.12 -14.65
N THR A 337 -7.20 18.87 -15.15
CA THR A 337 -6.00 18.03 -15.20
C THR A 337 -4.90 18.65 -16.07
N LYS A 338 -5.25 19.16 -17.26
CA LYS A 338 -4.30 19.84 -18.16
C LYS A 338 -3.72 21.11 -17.56
N ARG A 339 -4.51 21.88 -16.82
CA ARG A 339 -4.06 23.10 -16.13
C ARG A 339 -3.10 22.75 -14.98
N CYS A 340 -3.39 21.71 -14.21
CA CYS A 340 -2.47 21.19 -13.19
C CYS A 340 -1.11 20.79 -13.81
N LEU A 341 -1.14 20.07 -14.94
CA LEU A 341 0.09 19.65 -15.64
C LEU A 341 0.89 20.83 -16.23
N LYS A 342 0.24 21.96 -16.50
CA LYS A 342 0.90 23.21 -16.95
C LYS A 342 1.51 24.01 -15.79
N GLY A 343 1.26 23.61 -14.55
CA GLY A 343 1.79 24.26 -13.35
C GLY A 343 0.89 25.35 -12.75
N ASP A 344 -0.42 25.34 -13.10
CA ASP A 344 -1.39 26.18 -12.39
C ASP A 344 -1.43 25.82 -10.91
N GLU A 345 -1.76 26.80 -10.07
CA GLU A 345 -1.90 26.61 -8.63
C GLU A 345 -2.97 25.56 -8.31
N VAL A 346 -2.62 24.60 -7.45
CA VAL A 346 -3.49 23.49 -7.08
C VAL A 346 -3.89 23.50 -5.61
N TRP A 347 -5.05 22.93 -5.34
CA TRP A 347 -5.44 22.40 -4.04
C TRP A 347 -5.11 20.91 -3.98
N TYR A 348 -4.96 20.37 -2.79
CA TYR A 348 -4.64 18.96 -2.56
C TYR A 348 -5.86 18.22 -2.00
N SER A 349 -6.14 17.04 -2.52
CA SER A 349 -7.27 16.23 -2.06
C SER A 349 -7.06 14.74 -2.31
N ASP A 350 -8.03 13.94 -1.93
CA ASP A 350 -8.14 12.57 -2.43
C ASP A 350 -8.69 12.55 -3.87
N TRP A 351 -8.72 11.37 -4.47
CA TRP A 351 -9.19 11.16 -5.85
C TRP A 351 -10.69 11.41 -5.95
N GLY A 352 -11.08 12.16 -6.97
CA GLY A 352 -12.49 12.38 -7.34
C GLY A 352 -13.14 13.58 -6.69
N LEU A 353 -12.47 14.32 -5.78
CA LEU A 353 -13.02 15.59 -5.29
C LEU A 353 -13.00 16.64 -6.40
N VAL A 354 -14.16 17.28 -6.62
CA VAL A 354 -14.33 18.41 -7.51
C VAL A 354 -14.96 19.57 -6.75
N GLU A 355 -14.26 20.71 -6.70
CA GLU A 355 -14.74 21.93 -6.05
C GLU A 355 -14.75 23.07 -7.05
N ALA A 356 -15.79 23.92 -7.01
CA ALA A 356 -15.90 25.07 -7.92
C ALA A 356 -14.70 26.02 -7.77
N GLY A 357 -14.08 26.36 -8.87
CA GLY A 357 -12.94 27.30 -8.92
C GLY A 357 -11.61 26.73 -8.45
N LYS A 358 -11.52 25.44 -8.08
CA LYS A 358 -10.28 24.79 -7.67
C LYS A 358 -9.82 23.75 -8.69
N ILE A 359 -8.51 23.61 -8.83
CA ILE A 359 -7.85 22.51 -9.52
C ILE A 359 -7.23 21.63 -8.44
N HIS A 360 -7.44 20.32 -8.54
CA HIS A 360 -6.96 19.39 -7.54
C HIS A 360 -5.79 18.54 -8.03
N ALA A 361 -4.76 18.39 -7.16
CA ALA A 361 -3.77 17.33 -7.24
C ALA A 361 -3.95 16.37 -6.06
N ARG A 362 -3.47 15.14 -6.21
CA ARG A 362 -3.47 14.17 -5.10
C ARG A 362 -2.60 14.67 -3.96
N LEU A 363 -3.13 14.70 -2.74
CA LEU A 363 -2.30 14.90 -1.57
C LEU A 363 -1.41 13.68 -1.35
N THR A 364 -0.10 13.87 -1.38
CA THR A 364 0.87 12.77 -1.30
C THR A 364 1.65 12.75 0.01
N TRP A 365 1.56 13.78 0.81
CA TRP A 365 2.32 13.96 2.06
C TRP A 365 1.39 14.23 3.24
N ASN A 366 1.91 14.01 4.46
CA ASN A 366 1.18 14.16 5.71
C ASN A 366 1.64 15.41 6.46
N PRO A 367 0.82 16.47 6.56
CA PRO A 367 1.13 17.64 7.38
C PRO A 367 1.39 17.30 8.85
N TRP A 368 0.79 16.22 9.34
CA TRP A 368 0.90 15.75 10.72
C TRP A 368 1.92 14.61 10.88
N PHE A 369 2.90 14.47 9.98
CA PHE A 369 3.83 13.33 9.95
C PHE A 369 4.60 13.17 11.28
N ASP A 370 5.15 14.27 11.82
CA ASP A 370 5.91 14.22 13.07
C ASP A 370 5.01 13.82 14.27
N TRP A 371 3.78 14.28 14.27
CA TRP A 371 2.81 13.86 15.28
C TRP A 371 2.42 12.38 15.11
N GLN A 372 2.21 11.91 13.89
CA GLN A 372 1.93 10.49 13.60
C GLN A 372 3.07 9.60 14.10
N THR A 373 4.32 9.97 13.80
CA THR A 373 5.49 9.19 14.24
C THR A 373 5.67 9.22 15.76
N ALA A 374 5.36 10.33 16.43
CA ALA A 374 5.35 10.40 17.90
C ALA A 374 4.25 9.53 18.53
N VAL A 375 3.07 9.42 17.93
CA VAL A 375 2.02 8.47 18.36
C VAL A 375 2.48 7.03 18.18
N MET A 376 3.09 6.73 17.04
CA MET A 376 3.67 5.42 16.74
C MET A 376 4.72 5.01 17.77
N ASP A 377 5.64 5.92 18.12
CA ASP A 377 6.67 5.72 19.12
C ASP A 377 6.07 5.41 20.51
N LYS A 378 5.14 6.24 20.97
CA LYS A 378 4.46 6.03 22.26
C LYS A 378 3.75 4.68 22.35
N MET A 379 3.09 4.27 21.29
CA MET A 379 2.38 2.99 21.27
C MET A 379 3.35 1.82 21.34
N VAL A 380 4.42 1.84 20.55
CA VAL A 380 5.44 0.78 20.55
C VAL A 380 6.18 0.72 21.87
N SER A 381 6.52 1.87 22.46
CA SER A 381 7.24 1.94 23.75
C SER A 381 6.38 1.49 24.95
N ALA A 382 5.08 1.71 24.90
CA ALA A 382 4.14 1.30 25.95
C ALA A 382 3.89 -0.23 25.98
N THR A 383 4.40 -0.97 24.99
CA THR A 383 4.18 -2.41 24.82
C THR A 383 5.44 -3.25 25.08
N LEU A 384 6.50 -2.60 25.54
CA LEU A 384 7.76 -3.18 25.98
C LEU A 384 7.81 -3.27 27.51
#